data_1efab3c4fee7564b277b8b1783bca1f4
#
_entry.id   1efab3c4fee7564b277b8b1783bca1f4
#
_cell.length_a   1.000
_cell.length_b   1.000
_cell.length_c   1.000
_cell.angle_alpha   90.00
_cell.angle_beta   90.00
_cell.angle_gamma   90.00
#
_symmetry.space_group_name_H-M   'P 1'
#
loop_
_entity.id
_entity.type
_entity.pdbx_description
1 polymer ?
#
loop_
_entity_poly.entity_id
_entity_poly.type
_entity_poly.pdbx_seq_one_letter_code
_entity_poly.pdbx_strand_id
1 'polypeptide(L)'
;MEKIESYFVPFGRLLLAVIFIMAGASKIASGGAGMIEYMESAGVPGILFWPAALFELIAGLMILVGYQTKLVAFLLAGFCLLTGALFHYVPADQTQMTMMFKNFGMAGGFLFLARFGAGEMSMDNRASSED
;
A
#
# COMPACT_ATOMS: atom_id res chain seq x y z
N MET A 1 -2.21 3.59 29.35
CA MET A 1 -2.67 2.97 28.08
C MET A 1 -3.04 4.02 27.03
N GLU A 2 -3.88 4.99 27.37
CA GLU A 2 -4.34 6.02 26.42
C GLU A 2 -3.20 6.76 25.69
N LYS A 3 -2.14 7.14 26.39
CA LYS A 3 -0.96 7.81 25.78
C LYS A 3 -0.24 6.91 24.79
N ILE A 4 -0.11 5.62 25.10
CA ILE A 4 0.52 4.64 24.22
C ILE A 4 -0.36 4.38 23.00
N GLU A 5 -1.66 4.24 23.22
CA GLU A 5 -2.62 3.95 22.16
C GLU A 5 -2.65 5.04 21.07
N SER A 6 -2.38 6.31 21.46
CA SER A 6 -2.33 7.41 20.50
C SER A 6 -1.21 7.25 19.46
N TYR A 7 -0.19 6.43 19.74
CA TYR A 7 0.89 6.15 18.81
C TYR A 7 0.64 4.91 17.93
N PHE A 8 -0.39 4.11 18.24
CA PHE A 8 -0.62 2.87 17.49
C PHE A 8 -0.99 3.14 16.04
N VAL A 9 -1.89 4.08 15.79
CA VAL A 9 -2.31 4.38 14.42
C VAL A 9 -1.19 5.00 13.58
N PRO A 10 -0.47 6.05 14.04
CA PRO A 10 0.65 6.59 13.25
C PRO A 10 1.76 5.57 13.03
N PHE A 11 2.04 4.71 14.01
CA PHE A 11 3.05 3.64 13.84
C PHE A 11 2.57 2.58 12.84
N GLY A 12 1.29 2.19 12.91
CA GLY A 12 0.70 1.28 11.94
C GLY A 12 0.73 1.84 10.52
N ARG A 13 0.45 3.14 10.35
CA ARG A 13 0.58 3.82 9.07
C ARG A 13 2.01 3.79 8.55
N LEU A 14 2.98 4.04 9.42
CA LEU A 14 4.40 3.97 9.07
C LEU A 14 4.75 2.57 8.52
N LEU A 15 4.36 1.53 9.24
CA LEU A 15 4.66 0.16 8.84
C LEU A 15 4.02 -0.21 7.50
N LEU A 16 2.77 0.18 7.30
CA LEU A 16 2.07 -0.06 6.03
C LEU A 16 2.65 0.77 4.87
N ALA A 17 3.02 2.03 5.15
CA ALA A 17 3.49 2.97 4.14
C ALA A 17 4.88 2.62 3.61
N VAL A 18 5.78 2.17 4.48
CA VAL A 18 7.20 1.94 4.13
C VAL A 18 7.34 0.98 2.94
N ILE A 19 6.59 -0.11 2.91
CA ILE A 19 6.71 -1.09 1.83
C ILE A 19 6.32 -0.48 0.47
N PHE A 20 5.29 0.37 0.44
CA PHE A 20 4.84 1.01 -0.80
C PHE A 20 5.77 2.12 -1.24
N ILE A 21 6.28 2.93 -0.30
CA ILE A 21 7.27 3.97 -0.60
C ILE A 21 8.53 3.34 -1.20
N MET A 22 9.03 2.30 -0.57
CA MET A 22 10.23 1.60 -1.04
C MET A 22 9.99 0.90 -2.39
N ALA A 23 8.85 0.24 -2.54
CA ALA A 23 8.50 -0.45 -3.78
C ALA A 23 8.36 0.53 -4.94
N GLY A 24 7.65 1.63 -4.74
CA GLY A 24 7.47 2.65 -5.77
C GLY A 24 8.77 3.32 -6.14
N ALA A 25 9.57 3.73 -5.16
CA ALA A 25 10.88 4.35 -5.38
C ALA A 25 11.84 3.41 -6.12
N SER A 26 11.86 2.15 -5.72
CA SER A 26 12.70 1.11 -6.34
C SER A 26 12.32 0.87 -7.81
N LYS A 27 11.03 0.80 -8.10
CA LYS A 27 10.53 0.65 -9.47
C LYS A 27 10.94 1.83 -10.35
N ILE A 28 10.79 3.05 -9.84
CA ILE A 28 11.18 4.26 -10.57
C ILE A 28 12.69 4.24 -10.83
N ALA A 29 13.50 3.90 -9.82
CA ALA A 29 14.96 3.85 -9.96
C ALA A 29 15.42 2.80 -10.96
N SER A 30 14.74 1.66 -11.05
CA SER A 30 15.09 0.57 -11.96
C SER A 30 14.68 0.84 -13.42
N GLY A 31 13.79 1.80 -13.66
CA GLY A 31 13.26 2.07 -14.98
C GLY A 31 12.41 0.95 -15.57
N GLY A 32 12.01 0.00 -14.74
CA GLY A 32 11.16 -1.12 -15.15
C GLY A 32 11.92 -2.39 -15.59
N ALA A 33 13.25 -2.41 -15.43
CA ALA A 33 14.06 -3.56 -15.85
C ALA A 33 13.57 -4.87 -15.22
N GLY A 34 13.20 -5.83 -16.06
CA GLY A 34 12.69 -7.14 -15.66
C GLY A 34 11.26 -7.17 -15.14
N MET A 35 10.78 -6.09 -14.54
CA MET A 35 9.45 -6.04 -13.96
C MET A 35 8.36 -5.94 -15.03
N ILE A 36 8.62 -5.16 -16.07
CA ILE A 36 7.66 -5.03 -17.18
C ILE A 36 7.45 -6.38 -17.85
N GLU A 37 8.53 -7.12 -18.11
CA GLU A 37 8.46 -8.46 -18.69
C GLU A 37 7.69 -9.42 -17.77
N TYR A 38 7.94 -9.32 -16.47
CA TYR A 38 7.23 -10.14 -15.48
C TYR A 38 5.73 -9.84 -15.48
N MET A 39 5.34 -8.56 -15.54
CA MET A 39 3.93 -8.16 -15.64
C MET A 39 3.28 -8.74 -16.88
N GLU A 40 3.95 -8.61 -18.02
CA GLU A 40 3.42 -9.12 -19.30
C GLU A 40 3.28 -10.64 -19.29
N SER A 41 4.19 -11.35 -18.64
CA SER A 41 4.10 -12.80 -18.47
C SER A 41 2.89 -13.23 -17.64
N ALA A 42 2.43 -12.35 -16.74
CA ALA A 42 1.23 -12.56 -15.93
C ALA A 42 -0.06 -12.06 -16.61
N GLY A 43 0.03 -11.63 -17.87
CA GLY A 43 -1.12 -11.11 -18.62
C GLY A 43 -1.47 -9.66 -18.31
N VAL A 44 -0.59 -8.91 -17.66
CA VAL A 44 -0.80 -7.50 -17.31
C VAL A 44 -0.03 -6.62 -18.28
N PRO A 45 -0.68 -5.63 -18.94
CA PRO A 45 0.03 -4.76 -19.87
C PRO A 45 1.19 -4.01 -19.21
N GLY A 46 2.37 -4.06 -19.83
CA GLY A 46 3.59 -3.43 -19.32
C GLY A 46 3.50 -1.92 -19.14
N ILE A 47 2.63 -1.26 -19.90
CA ILE A 47 2.39 0.18 -19.80
C ILE A 47 1.86 0.59 -18.41
N LEU A 48 1.22 -0.34 -17.69
CA LEU A 48 0.70 -0.10 -16.34
C LEU A 48 1.79 -0.02 -15.27
N PHE A 49 3.03 -0.37 -15.62
CA PHE A 49 4.17 -0.31 -14.69
C PHE A 49 4.34 1.09 -14.11
N TRP A 50 4.38 2.12 -14.95
CA TRP A 50 4.64 3.48 -14.49
C TRP A 50 3.51 4.06 -13.64
N PRO A 51 2.21 3.94 -14.04
CA PRO A 51 1.12 4.34 -13.17
C PRO A 51 1.12 3.60 -11.83
N ALA A 52 1.43 2.30 -11.83
CA ALA A 52 1.49 1.52 -10.61
C ALA A 52 2.63 1.99 -9.70
N ALA A 53 3.83 2.22 -10.25
CA ALA A 53 4.98 2.70 -9.48
C ALA A 53 4.70 4.06 -8.85
N LEU A 54 4.14 4.99 -9.61
CA LEU A 54 3.76 6.31 -9.10
C LEU A 54 2.65 6.22 -8.05
N PHE A 55 1.65 5.39 -8.28
CA PHE A 55 0.58 5.15 -7.32
C PHE A 55 1.14 4.62 -6.00
N GLU A 56 2.00 3.62 -6.04
CA GLU A 56 2.60 3.05 -4.82
C GLU A 56 3.37 4.10 -4.03
N LEU A 57 4.21 4.88 -4.69
CA LEU A 57 5.01 5.91 -4.03
C LEU A 57 4.13 7.01 -3.43
N ILE A 58 3.23 7.58 -4.23
CA ILE A 58 2.39 8.69 -3.80
C ILE A 58 1.41 8.24 -2.71
N ALA A 59 0.75 7.10 -2.91
CA ALA A 59 -0.20 6.57 -1.94
C ALA A 59 0.52 6.21 -0.63
N GLY A 60 1.71 5.63 -0.70
CA GLY A 60 2.51 5.36 0.48
C GLY A 60 2.84 6.62 1.26
N LEU A 61 3.27 7.68 0.59
CA LEU A 61 3.55 8.97 1.23
C LEU A 61 2.30 9.58 1.85
N MET A 62 1.14 9.47 1.19
CA MET A 62 -0.12 9.97 1.72
C MET A 62 -0.54 9.21 2.99
N ILE A 63 -0.38 7.91 3.02
CA ILE A 63 -0.63 7.10 4.22
C ILE A 63 0.33 7.50 5.36
N LEU A 64 1.60 7.70 5.03
CA LEU A 64 2.61 8.08 6.02
C LEU A 64 2.22 9.36 6.76
N VAL A 65 1.87 10.41 6.01
CA VAL A 65 1.49 11.71 6.60
C VAL A 65 0.03 11.76 7.04
N GLY A 66 -0.77 10.77 6.68
CA GLY A 66 -2.19 10.73 7.04
C GLY A 66 -3.03 11.73 6.26
N TYR A 67 -2.81 11.84 4.95
CA TYR A 67 -3.56 12.73 4.07
C TYR A 67 -4.51 11.92 3.17
N GLN A 68 -5.80 12.29 3.16
CA GLN A 68 -6.85 11.57 2.46
C GLN A 68 -6.83 10.06 2.79
N THR A 69 -6.59 9.76 4.05
CA THR A 69 -6.23 8.43 4.52
C THR A 69 -7.27 7.37 4.20
N LYS A 70 -8.54 7.67 4.43
CA LYS A 70 -9.62 6.69 4.21
C LYS A 70 -9.71 6.27 2.74
N LEU A 71 -9.67 7.25 1.83
CA LEU A 71 -9.74 6.98 0.39
C LEU A 71 -8.50 6.22 -0.08
N VAL A 72 -7.32 6.71 0.27
CA VAL A 72 -6.05 6.10 -0.16
C VAL A 72 -5.91 4.69 0.40
N ALA A 73 -6.28 4.48 1.66
CA ALA A 73 -6.25 3.15 2.27
C ALA A 73 -7.20 2.18 1.56
N PHE A 74 -8.38 2.62 1.19
CA PHE A 74 -9.32 1.81 0.42
C PHE A 74 -8.72 1.41 -0.93
N LEU A 75 -8.11 2.35 -1.65
CA LEU A 75 -7.47 2.08 -2.93
C LEU A 75 -6.28 1.12 -2.79
N LEU A 76 -5.47 1.30 -1.74
CA LEU A 76 -4.35 0.39 -1.47
C LEU A 76 -4.82 -1.00 -1.07
N ALA A 77 -5.93 -1.11 -0.34
CA ALA A 77 -6.51 -2.42 -0.02
C ALA A 77 -6.88 -3.18 -1.30
N GLY A 78 -7.57 -2.50 -2.22
CA GLY A 78 -7.91 -3.09 -3.53
C GLY A 78 -6.67 -3.45 -4.34
N PHE A 79 -5.67 -2.58 -4.34
CA PHE A 79 -4.39 -2.83 -5.02
C PHE A 79 -3.68 -4.07 -4.46
N CYS A 80 -3.64 -4.23 -3.14
CA CYS A 80 -3.04 -5.39 -2.50
C CYS A 80 -3.77 -6.69 -2.86
N LEU A 81 -5.09 -6.67 -2.86
CA LEU A 81 -5.88 -7.85 -3.24
C LEU A 81 -5.64 -8.21 -4.71
N LEU A 82 -5.68 -7.22 -5.58
CA LEU A 82 -5.51 -7.43 -7.01
C LEU A 82 -4.10 -7.94 -7.34
N THR A 83 -3.07 -7.27 -6.85
CA THR A 83 -1.68 -7.66 -7.14
C THR A 83 -1.32 -9.00 -6.49
N GLY A 84 -1.83 -9.26 -5.30
CA GLY A 84 -1.64 -10.55 -4.64
C GLY A 84 -2.21 -11.69 -5.47
N ALA A 85 -3.42 -11.53 -5.99
CA ALA A 85 -4.06 -12.55 -6.83
C ALA A 85 -3.41 -12.67 -8.20
N LEU A 86 -3.03 -11.54 -8.83
CA LEU A 86 -2.45 -11.56 -10.18
C LEU A 86 -1.01 -12.09 -10.23
N PHE A 87 -0.17 -11.67 -9.27
CA PHE A 87 1.27 -11.93 -9.35
C PHE A 87 1.75 -13.05 -8.43
N HIS A 88 1.00 -13.42 -7.41
CA HIS A 88 1.46 -14.36 -6.40
C HIS A 88 0.59 -15.61 -6.27
N TYR A 89 -0.44 -15.77 -7.10
CA TYR A 89 -1.24 -16.98 -7.08
C TYR A 89 -0.54 -18.08 -7.88
N VAL A 90 0.34 -18.80 -7.22
CA VAL A 90 1.08 -19.95 -7.76
C VAL A 90 0.96 -21.08 -6.73
N PRO A 91 -0.13 -21.90 -6.79
CA PRO A 91 -0.40 -22.92 -5.75
C PRO A 91 0.73 -23.91 -5.51
N ALA A 92 1.56 -24.18 -6.51
CA ALA A 92 2.69 -25.10 -6.39
C ALA A 92 3.92 -24.47 -5.72
N ASP A 93 3.94 -23.15 -5.53
CA ASP A 93 5.07 -22.40 -4.94
C ASP A 93 4.65 -21.81 -3.60
N GLN A 94 5.15 -22.37 -2.50
CA GLN A 94 4.79 -21.95 -1.15
C GLN A 94 5.23 -20.49 -0.88
N THR A 95 6.37 -20.06 -1.41
CA THR A 95 6.86 -18.69 -1.24
C THR A 95 5.89 -17.69 -1.90
N GLN A 96 5.46 -17.98 -3.12
CA GLN A 96 4.49 -17.12 -3.83
C GLN A 96 3.15 -17.07 -3.10
N MET A 97 2.66 -18.21 -2.63
CA MET A 97 1.41 -18.25 -1.86
C MET A 97 1.52 -17.46 -0.56
N THR A 98 2.66 -17.52 0.12
CA THR A 98 2.91 -16.71 1.32
C THR A 98 2.88 -15.21 0.99
N MET A 99 3.46 -14.81 -0.14
CA MET A 99 3.43 -13.41 -0.59
C MET A 99 2.01 -12.95 -0.90
N MET A 100 1.19 -13.82 -1.48
CA MET A 100 -0.22 -13.53 -1.71
C MET A 100 -0.95 -13.28 -0.39
N PHE A 101 -0.75 -14.15 0.60
CA PHE A 101 -1.38 -13.99 1.92
C PHE A 101 -0.86 -12.76 2.66
N LYS A 102 0.40 -12.38 2.49
CA LYS A 102 0.93 -11.12 3.03
C LYS A 102 0.22 -9.91 2.42
N ASN A 103 0.00 -9.93 1.10
CA ASN A 103 -0.75 -8.87 0.43
C ASN A 103 -2.18 -8.79 0.96
N PHE A 104 -2.82 -9.94 1.19
CA PHE A 104 -4.17 -9.98 1.75
C PHE A 104 -4.18 -9.46 3.20
N GLY A 105 -3.15 -9.78 3.98
CA GLY A 105 -2.98 -9.24 5.33
C GLY A 105 -2.81 -7.72 5.34
N MET A 106 -2.01 -7.18 4.41
CA MET A 106 -1.88 -5.73 4.24
C MET A 106 -3.20 -5.10 3.84
N ALA A 107 -3.96 -5.73 2.95
CA ALA A 107 -5.30 -5.27 2.58
C ALA A 107 -6.20 -5.17 3.80
N GLY A 108 -6.14 -6.16 4.72
CA GLY A 108 -6.86 -6.12 5.98
C GLY A 108 -6.51 -4.90 6.81
N GLY A 109 -5.21 -4.61 6.96
CA GLY A 109 -4.75 -3.42 7.66
C GLY A 109 -5.25 -2.13 7.02
N PHE A 110 -5.20 -2.04 5.70
CA PHE A 110 -5.73 -0.88 4.98
C PHE A 110 -7.24 -0.73 5.12
N LEU A 111 -7.98 -1.82 5.18
CA LEU A 111 -9.43 -1.76 5.39
C LEU A 111 -9.76 -1.19 6.78
N PHE A 112 -9.03 -1.60 7.82
CA PHE A 112 -9.17 -0.98 9.14
C PHE A 112 -8.88 0.52 9.07
N LEU A 113 -7.82 0.90 8.40
CA LEU A 113 -7.43 2.30 8.24
C LEU A 113 -8.49 3.09 7.44
N ALA A 114 -9.07 2.48 6.41
CA ALA A 114 -10.14 3.09 5.62
C ALA A 114 -11.41 3.32 6.47
N ARG A 115 -11.69 2.42 7.41
CA ARG A 115 -12.86 2.54 8.28
C ARG A 115 -12.65 3.58 9.38
N PHE A 116 -11.51 3.55 10.06
CA PHE A 116 -11.28 4.32 11.29
C PHE A 116 -10.49 5.61 11.07
N GLY A 117 -9.77 5.74 9.95
CA GLY A 117 -9.04 6.96 9.61
C GLY A 117 -7.64 7.02 10.18
N ALA A 118 -7.01 8.18 9.97
CA ALA A 118 -5.58 8.38 10.19
C ALA A 118 -5.17 8.59 11.65
N GLY A 119 -6.11 8.84 12.54
CA GLY A 119 -5.82 9.15 13.93
C GLY A 119 -5.47 10.62 14.15
N GLU A 120 -5.14 10.97 15.40
CA GLU A 120 -4.89 12.35 15.81
C GLU A 120 -3.63 12.96 15.18
N MET A 121 -2.58 12.15 15.03
CA MET A 121 -1.29 12.60 14.48
C MET A 121 -1.28 12.46 12.97
N SER A 122 -2.04 13.32 12.28
CA SER A 122 -2.19 13.23 10.83
C SER A 122 -2.56 14.56 10.21
N MET A 123 -2.32 14.71 8.91
CA MET A 123 -2.76 15.87 8.15
C MET A 123 -4.27 15.95 8.08
N ASP A 124 -4.96 14.81 8.00
CA ASP A 124 -6.43 14.76 8.01
C ASP A 124 -7.01 15.38 9.27
N ASN A 125 -6.39 15.11 10.42
CA ASN A 125 -6.85 15.65 11.69
C ASN A 125 -6.60 17.17 11.77
N ARG A 126 -5.49 17.65 11.25
CA ARG A 126 -5.19 19.09 11.20
C ARG A 126 -6.22 19.82 10.34
N ALA A 127 -6.51 19.31 9.15
CA ALA A 127 -7.49 19.91 8.26
C ALA A 127 -8.88 19.99 8.89
N SER A 128 -9.31 18.95 9.62
CA SER A 128 -10.63 18.93 10.28
C SER A 128 -10.69 19.87 11.49
N SER A 129 -9.56 20.23 12.11
CA SER A 129 -9.53 21.15 13.25
C SER A 129 -9.51 22.62 12.83
N GLU A 130 -9.22 22.91 11.57
CA GLU A 130 -9.23 24.28 11.02
C GLU A 130 -10.61 24.69 10.48
N ASP A 131 -11.51 23.74 10.29
CA ASP A 131 -12.90 23.95 9.88
C ASP A 131 -13.79 24.18 11.12
#